data_d95c3877401eca2b073eadec1feb13ba
#
_entry.id   d95c3877401eca2b073eadec1feb13ba
#
_cell.length_a   1.000
_cell.length_b   1.000
_cell.length_c   1.000
_cell.angle_alpha   90.00
_cell.angle_beta   90.00
_cell.angle_gamma   90.00
#
_symmetry.space_group_name_H-M   'P 1'
#
loop_
_entity.id
_entity.type
_entity.pdbx_description
1 polymer ?
#
loop_
_entity_poly.entity_id
_entity_poly.type
_entity_poly.pdbx_seq_one_letter_code
_entity_poly.pdbx_strand_id
1 'polypeptide(L)'
;MPQKEERPLHKGGLLCTPTENSTTMKRIAIVTGSSRGLGAAFVSLLRKSVKVDEIWLIARHNSETHHNDHQTGPRLVPICCDLTTKTGRKTVEKRLTEEPLHIDYLVNNAGMARFGLSEALIPAEISDMLTLNCLALTSLSAVCIPHMVRGAHIINIASIAAFLPVPEMSVYAATKAYVLRYSLALRRELAPRGICVTTVCPGWMNTDFIPSASAGKTHIPTRFVGITTPERVAAKAWRDTQHGKTLSICGTFPRLVHWASRLLPHSWLMTFWRWQQPHE
;
A
#
# COMPACT_ATOMS: atom_id res chain seq x y z
N MET A 1 -79.81 29.44 6.64
CA MET A 1 -78.76 29.71 5.68
C MET A 1 -77.72 30.65 6.34
N PRO A 2 -76.59 30.23 6.79
CA PRO A 2 -75.52 31.13 7.24
C PRO A 2 -74.48 31.32 6.14
N GLN A 3 -74.03 32.56 6.03
CA GLN A 3 -73.12 33.10 5.06
C GLN A 3 -71.67 32.49 5.28
N LYS A 4 -70.94 32.19 4.18
CA LYS A 4 -69.54 31.84 4.14
C LYS A 4 -68.66 33.09 4.28
N GLU A 5 -67.88 33.18 5.32
CA GLU A 5 -66.75 34.12 5.43
C GLU A 5 -65.56 33.57 4.67
N GLU A 6 -65.11 34.30 3.68
CA GLU A 6 -63.83 34.07 2.98
C GLU A 6 -62.70 34.68 3.80
N ARG A 7 -61.72 33.84 4.18
CA ARG A 7 -60.39 34.27 4.76
C ARG A 7 -59.40 34.52 3.65
N PRO A 8 -58.63 35.60 3.71
CA PRO A 8 -57.58 35.88 2.71
C PRO A 8 -56.36 34.97 2.87
N LEU A 9 -55.88 34.45 1.73
CA LEU A 9 -54.64 33.69 1.59
C LEU A 9 -53.42 34.58 1.82
N HIS A 10 -52.72 34.39 2.94
CA HIS A 10 -51.38 34.93 3.14
C HIS A 10 -50.38 34.15 2.26
N LYS A 11 -49.91 34.78 1.19
CA LYS A 11 -48.70 34.39 0.44
C LYS A 11 -47.49 34.88 1.21
N GLY A 12 -46.97 34.05 2.11
CA GLY A 12 -45.63 34.19 2.73
C GLY A 12 -44.69 33.15 2.12
N GLY A 13 -44.10 33.48 0.98
CA GLY A 13 -43.01 32.68 0.44
C GLY A 13 -41.76 32.86 1.32
N LEU A 14 -41.47 31.87 2.17
CA LEU A 14 -40.13 31.73 2.72
C LEU A 14 -39.23 31.28 1.57
N LEU A 15 -38.45 32.22 1.05
CA LEU A 15 -37.24 31.93 0.29
C LEU A 15 -36.24 31.24 1.27
N CYS A 16 -36.25 29.90 1.29
CA CYS A 16 -35.10 29.15 1.77
C CYS A 16 -33.93 29.41 0.81
N THR A 17 -33.09 30.39 1.17
CA THR A 17 -31.76 30.50 0.60
C THR A 17 -31.01 29.21 1.00
N PRO A 18 -30.44 28.48 0.02
CA PRO A 18 -29.55 27.39 0.37
C PRO A 18 -28.37 28.04 1.11
N THR A 19 -28.20 27.71 2.37
CA THR A 19 -26.93 27.92 3.07
C THR A 19 -25.91 27.02 2.37
N GLU A 20 -25.17 27.62 1.42
CA GLU A 20 -23.96 27.05 0.86
C GLU A 20 -22.91 26.93 1.98
N ASN A 21 -22.95 25.81 2.70
CA ASN A 21 -21.81 25.28 3.46
C ASN A 21 -21.83 23.75 3.29
N SER A 22 -21.88 23.29 2.05
CA SER A 22 -21.41 21.96 1.70
C SER A 22 -19.88 22.00 1.77
N THR A 23 -19.32 21.81 2.96
CA THR A 23 -17.90 21.51 3.12
C THR A 23 -17.64 20.19 2.40
N THR A 24 -17.24 20.28 1.13
CA THR A 24 -16.87 19.10 0.35
C THR A 24 -15.73 18.42 1.07
N MET A 25 -15.97 17.19 1.54
CA MET A 25 -14.97 16.38 2.24
C MET A 25 -13.75 16.22 1.36
N LYS A 26 -12.57 16.57 1.89
CA LYS A 26 -11.29 16.45 1.18
C LYS A 26 -11.04 14.98 0.78
N ARG A 27 -10.65 14.74 -0.46
CA ARG A 27 -10.31 13.41 -0.97
C ARG A 27 -8.81 13.25 -1.04
N ILE A 28 -8.29 12.16 -0.49
CA ILE A 28 -6.85 11.95 -0.43
C ILE A 28 -6.43 10.55 -0.91
N ALA A 29 -5.18 10.45 -1.34
CA ALA A 29 -4.46 9.20 -1.48
C ALA A 29 -3.29 9.17 -0.50
N ILE A 30 -2.97 8.00 0.04
CA ILE A 30 -1.85 7.80 0.98
C ILE A 30 -0.88 6.79 0.37
N VAL A 31 0.42 7.14 0.34
CA VAL A 31 1.49 6.23 -0.10
C VAL A 31 2.57 6.14 0.97
N THR A 32 2.77 4.94 1.51
CA THR A 32 3.87 4.70 2.47
C THR A 32 5.14 4.24 1.76
N GLY A 33 6.31 4.63 2.27
CA GLY A 33 7.59 4.38 1.60
C GLY A 33 7.69 5.09 0.26
N SER A 34 7.16 6.32 0.20
CA SER A 34 6.99 7.12 -1.02
C SER A 34 8.27 7.71 -1.60
N SER A 35 9.38 7.72 -0.84
CA SER A 35 10.59 8.49 -1.21
C SER A 35 11.38 7.90 -2.38
N ARG A 36 11.28 6.60 -2.68
CA ARG A 36 12.06 5.93 -3.74
C ARG A 36 11.39 4.65 -4.24
N GLY A 37 11.95 4.09 -5.32
CA GLY A 37 11.57 2.78 -5.85
C GLY A 37 10.10 2.68 -6.20
N LEU A 38 9.45 1.60 -5.78
CA LEU A 38 8.05 1.33 -6.11
C LEU A 38 7.08 2.36 -5.52
N GLY A 39 7.37 2.89 -4.32
CA GLY A 39 6.54 3.95 -3.71
C GLY A 39 6.55 5.23 -4.53
N ALA A 40 7.72 5.70 -4.98
CA ALA A 40 7.84 6.86 -5.84
C ALA A 40 7.16 6.63 -7.21
N ALA A 41 7.25 5.42 -7.76
CA ALA A 41 6.54 5.06 -8.99
C ALA A 41 5.01 5.11 -8.81
N PHE A 42 4.47 4.67 -7.66
CA PHE A 42 3.06 4.84 -7.33
C PHE A 42 2.66 6.31 -7.18
N VAL A 43 3.47 7.14 -6.51
CA VAL A 43 3.20 8.59 -6.40
C VAL A 43 3.09 9.23 -7.78
N SER A 44 4.08 8.99 -8.66
CA SER A 44 4.09 9.53 -10.02
C SER A 44 2.89 9.07 -10.84
N LEU A 45 2.46 7.82 -10.66
CA LEU A 45 1.30 7.25 -11.35
C LEU A 45 -0.01 7.84 -10.80
N LEU A 46 -0.20 7.87 -9.49
CA LEU A 46 -1.40 8.42 -8.85
C LEU A 46 -1.59 9.88 -9.23
N ARG A 47 -0.53 10.69 -9.19
CA ARG A 47 -0.57 12.10 -9.57
C ARG A 47 -1.20 12.35 -10.94
N LYS A 48 -1.00 11.43 -11.87
CA LYS A 48 -1.51 11.51 -13.25
C LYS A 48 -2.88 10.86 -13.44
N SER A 49 -3.26 9.95 -12.56
CA SER A 49 -4.36 9.02 -12.81
C SER A 49 -5.58 9.21 -11.91
N VAL A 50 -5.45 9.94 -10.79
CA VAL A 50 -6.55 10.08 -9.83
C VAL A 50 -7.01 11.52 -9.65
N LYS A 51 -8.29 11.70 -9.32
CA LYS A 51 -8.89 12.99 -8.97
C LYS A 51 -9.07 13.06 -7.46
N VAL A 52 -7.98 13.34 -6.75
CA VAL A 52 -7.97 13.60 -5.31
C VAL A 52 -7.37 14.99 -5.06
N ASP A 53 -7.63 15.59 -3.91
CA ASP A 53 -7.10 16.90 -3.56
C ASP A 53 -5.64 16.82 -3.13
N GLU A 54 -5.28 15.73 -2.42
CA GLU A 54 -3.95 15.55 -1.88
C GLU A 54 -3.45 14.11 -2.04
N ILE A 55 -2.11 13.97 -2.16
CA ILE A 55 -1.41 12.69 -1.99
C ILE A 55 -0.46 12.84 -0.81
N TRP A 56 -0.72 12.10 0.27
CA TRP A 56 0.14 12.07 1.45
C TRP A 56 1.32 11.12 1.22
N LEU A 57 2.51 11.67 1.35
CA LEU A 57 3.78 11.00 1.12
C LEU A 57 4.41 10.62 2.45
N ILE A 58 4.21 9.37 2.89
CA ILE A 58 4.72 8.91 4.18
C ILE A 58 6.08 8.23 3.98
N ALA A 59 7.14 8.86 4.53
CA ALA A 59 8.51 8.34 4.49
C ALA A 59 9.32 8.88 5.66
N ARG A 60 10.47 8.26 5.95
CA ARG A 60 11.42 8.74 6.98
C ARG A 60 12.14 10.03 6.58
N HIS A 61 12.35 10.20 5.30
CA HIS A 61 13.02 11.37 4.72
C HIS A 61 12.17 11.89 3.56
N ASN A 62 12.06 13.20 3.45
CA ASN A 62 11.44 13.82 2.28
C ASN A 62 12.33 13.57 1.06
N SER A 63 11.74 13.12 -0.05
CA SER A 63 12.45 13.10 -1.30
C SER A 63 12.35 14.48 -1.94
N GLU A 64 13.48 15.09 -2.24
CA GLU A 64 13.56 16.36 -2.96
C GLU A 64 12.94 16.28 -4.38
N THR A 65 12.82 15.09 -4.92
CA THR A 65 12.27 14.81 -6.25
C THR A 65 10.79 15.20 -6.41
N HIS A 66 10.07 15.49 -5.33
CA HIS A 66 8.66 15.85 -5.38
C HIS A 66 8.40 17.36 -5.20
N HIS A 67 9.44 18.18 -4.95
CA HIS A 67 9.28 19.60 -4.61
C HIS A 67 9.11 20.59 -5.79
N ASN A 68 9.40 20.20 -7.03
CA ASN A 68 9.57 21.16 -8.12
C ASN A 68 8.48 21.14 -9.20
N ASP A 69 7.25 20.77 -8.88
CA ASP A 69 6.24 20.74 -9.94
C ASP A 69 5.00 21.57 -9.57
N HIS A 70 4.97 22.82 -10.02
CA HIS A 70 3.78 23.69 -10.07
C HIS A 70 2.75 23.20 -11.10
N GLN A 71 2.78 21.91 -11.48
CA GLN A 71 1.90 21.33 -12.47
C GLN A 71 0.52 21.01 -11.89
N THR A 72 -0.47 21.08 -12.74
CA THR A 72 -1.86 20.68 -12.50
C THR A 72 -1.96 19.24 -11.96
N GLY A 73 -2.55 19.07 -10.78
CA GLY A 73 -2.75 17.76 -10.16
C GLY A 73 -2.89 17.84 -8.65
N PRO A 74 -3.04 16.69 -7.97
CA PRO A 74 -3.15 16.62 -6.51
C PRO A 74 -1.96 17.27 -5.79
N ARG A 75 -2.22 17.98 -4.70
CA ARG A 75 -1.17 18.53 -3.83
C ARG A 75 -0.39 17.39 -3.16
N LEU A 76 0.92 17.42 -3.22
CA LEU A 76 1.78 16.48 -2.54
C LEU A 76 2.04 16.96 -1.11
N VAL A 77 1.70 16.12 -0.12
CA VAL A 77 1.83 16.45 1.30
C VAL A 77 2.81 15.48 1.95
N PRO A 78 4.07 15.91 2.19
CA PRO A 78 5.03 15.06 2.86
C PRO A 78 4.70 14.92 4.36
N ILE A 79 4.71 13.68 4.85
CA ILE A 79 4.58 13.32 6.25
C ILE A 79 5.83 12.54 6.66
N CYS A 80 6.78 13.28 7.27
CA CYS A 80 8.06 12.70 7.68
C CYS A 80 7.89 11.94 9.00
N CYS A 81 7.87 10.61 8.94
CA CYS A 81 7.79 9.77 10.13
C CYS A 81 8.35 8.37 9.90
N ASP A 82 8.83 7.76 10.98
CA ASP A 82 9.27 6.36 10.98
C ASP A 82 8.14 5.45 11.46
N LEU A 83 7.60 4.67 10.53
CA LEU A 83 6.50 3.73 10.81
C LEU A 83 6.92 2.54 11.67
N THR A 84 8.22 2.29 11.88
CA THR A 84 8.69 1.29 12.86
C THR A 84 8.40 1.72 14.29
N THR A 85 8.32 3.03 14.55
CA THR A 85 8.06 3.58 15.88
C THR A 85 6.56 3.76 16.16
N LYS A 86 6.18 3.65 17.44
CA LYS A 86 4.81 3.97 17.88
C LYS A 86 4.45 5.43 17.61
N THR A 87 5.41 6.33 17.83
CA THR A 87 5.23 7.77 17.60
C THR A 87 4.97 8.07 16.13
N GLY A 88 5.77 7.48 15.22
CA GLY A 88 5.58 7.68 13.78
C GLY A 88 4.20 7.20 13.30
N ARG A 89 3.72 6.04 13.77
CA ARG A 89 2.36 5.58 13.44
C ARG A 89 1.28 6.51 14.00
N LYS A 90 1.45 7.02 15.23
CA LYS A 90 0.52 8.01 15.83
C LYS A 90 0.51 9.35 15.08
N THR A 91 1.63 9.76 14.47
CA THR A 91 1.66 10.98 13.64
C THR A 91 0.66 10.88 12.49
N VAL A 92 0.60 9.73 11.82
CA VAL A 92 -0.37 9.52 10.71
C VAL A 92 -1.80 9.45 11.26
N GLU A 93 -2.04 8.72 12.35
CA GLU A 93 -3.35 8.63 13.00
C GLU A 93 -3.86 10.02 13.41
N LYS A 94 -3.03 10.82 14.07
CA LYS A 94 -3.38 12.20 14.44
C LYS A 94 -3.75 13.04 13.22
N ARG A 95 -2.95 12.94 12.13
CA ARG A 95 -3.21 13.71 10.91
C ARG A 95 -4.55 13.35 10.26
N LEU A 96 -5.01 12.12 10.39
CA LEU A 96 -6.33 11.69 9.89
C LEU A 96 -7.50 12.31 10.67
N THR A 97 -7.28 12.77 11.91
CA THR A 97 -8.31 13.36 12.77
C THR A 97 -8.34 14.89 12.73
N GLU A 98 -7.37 15.55 12.09
CA GLU A 98 -7.26 17.02 12.08
C GLU A 98 -8.32 17.71 11.22
N GLU A 99 -8.80 17.02 10.17
CA GLU A 99 -9.82 17.56 9.27
C GLU A 99 -10.71 16.44 8.69
N PRO A 100 -11.97 16.73 8.36
CA PRO A 100 -12.84 15.76 7.68
C PRO A 100 -12.29 15.42 6.30
N LEU A 101 -12.06 14.12 6.04
CA LEU A 101 -11.52 13.66 4.76
C LEU A 101 -12.02 12.26 4.38
N HIS A 102 -11.91 11.95 3.10
CA HIS A 102 -12.08 10.62 2.53
C HIS A 102 -10.78 10.09 1.92
N ILE A 103 -10.47 8.85 2.21
CA ILE A 103 -9.32 8.15 1.62
C ILE A 103 -9.82 7.34 0.43
N ASP A 104 -9.39 7.72 -0.76
CA ASP A 104 -9.69 6.99 -2.00
C ASP A 104 -8.70 5.86 -2.25
N TYR A 105 -7.43 6.10 -1.94
CA TYR A 105 -6.36 5.13 -2.17
C TYR A 105 -5.42 5.07 -0.97
N LEU A 106 -5.20 3.86 -0.47
CA LEU A 106 -4.15 3.56 0.50
C LEU A 106 -3.15 2.58 -0.12
N VAL A 107 -1.92 3.04 -0.37
CA VAL A 107 -0.81 2.22 -0.87
C VAL A 107 0.13 1.91 0.29
N ASN A 108 -0.01 0.74 0.87
CA ASN A 108 0.89 0.19 1.89
C ASN A 108 2.11 -0.42 1.21
N ASN A 109 3.09 0.43 0.88
CA ASN A 109 4.30 0.06 0.18
C ASN A 109 5.54 0.02 1.08
N ALA A 110 5.56 0.77 2.19
CA ALA A 110 6.69 0.75 3.12
C ALA A 110 7.04 -0.69 3.52
N GLY A 111 8.30 -1.04 3.42
CA GLY A 111 8.77 -2.37 3.74
C GLY A 111 10.28 -2.46 3.67
N MET A 112 10.83 -3.47 4.33
CA MET A 112 12.25 -3.76 4.36
C MET A 112 12.52 -5.26 4.35
N ALA A 113 13.75 -5.64 4.00
CA ALA A 113 14.29 -6.97 4.18
C ALA A 113 15.67 -6.91 4.83
N ARG A 114 16.05 -8.02 5.44
CA ARG A 114 17.42 -8.41 5.75
C ARG A 114 17.61 -9.83 5.28
N PHE A 115 18.62 -10.03 4.45
CA PHE A 115 18.98 -11.36 3.93
C PHE A 115 20.00 -12.01 4.87
N GLY A 116 20.10 -13.31 4.80
CA GLY A 116 21.03 -14.11 5.58
C GLY A 116 20.35 -15.27 6.31
N LEU A 117 21.18 -16.16 6.86
CA LEU A 117 20.72 -17.24 7.72
C LEU A 117 20.05 -16.67 8.97
N SER A 118 19.07 -17.38 9.54
CA SER A 118 18.32 -16.88 10.69
C SER A 118 19.18 -16.57 11.91
N GLU A 119 20.27 -17.31 12.12
CA GLU A 119 21.26 -17.10 13.19
C GLU A 119 22.15 -15.87 12.96
N ALA A 120 22.26 -15.40 11.72
CA ALA A 120 23.03 -14.20 11.35
C ALA A 120 22.20 -12.91 11.45
N LEU A 121 20.90 -13.00 11.72
CA LEU A 121 20.03 -11.84 11.93
C LEU A 121 20.05 -11.43 13.40
N ILE A 122 20.36 -10.18 13.66
CA ILE A 122 20.24 -9.66 15.03
C ILE A 122 18.76 -9.39 15.39
N PRO A 123 18.38 -9.49 16.68
CA PRO A 123 16.98 -9.30 17.13
C PRO A 123 16.35 -7.99 16.66
N ALA A 124 17.11 -6.90 16.58
CA ALA A 124 16.63 -5.61 16.10
C ALA A 124 16.18 -5.67 14.63
N GLU A 125 16.95 -6.34 13.75
CA GLU A 125 16.59 -6.49 12.34
C GLU A 125 15.30 -7.31 12.15
N ILE A 126 15.13 -8.36 12.98
CA ILE A 126 13.91 -9.17 12.98
C ILE A 126 12.72 -8.32 13.43
N SER A 127 12.88 -7.60 14.55
CA SER A 127 11.87 -6.69 15.08
C SER A 127 11.45 -5.63 14.06
N ASP A 128 12.41 -5.01 13.39
CA ASP A 128 12.16 -3.96 12.39
C ASP A 128 11.39 -4.51 11.18
N MET A 129 11.76 -5.71 10.68
CA MET A 129 11.04 -6.36 9.58
C MET A 129 9.59 -6.68 9.97
N LEU A 130 9.36 -7.25 11.16
CA LEU A 130 8.01 -7.56 11.64
C LEU A 130 7.20 -6.28 11.86
N THR A 131 7.83 -5.28 12.47
CA THR A 131 7.17 -4.01 12.78
C THR A 131 6.79 -3.25 11.50
N LEU A 132 7.72 -3.09 10.56
CA LEU A 132 7.44 -2.31 9.35
C LEU A 132 6.52 -3.06 8.39
N ASN A 133 6.86 -4.34 8.10
CA ASN A 133 6.14 -5.08 7.06
C ASN A 133 4.76 -5.58 7.51
N CYS A 134 4.56 -5.86 8.81
CA CYS A 134 3.32 -6.42 9.33
C CYS A 134 2.55 -5.41 10.20
N LEU A 135 3.12 -5.01 11.35
CA LEU A 135 2.42 -4.19 12.32
C LEU A 135 2.04 -2.82 11.76
N ALA A 136 2.98 -2.11 11.13
CA ALA A 136 2.72 -0.78 10.56
C ALA A 136 1.66 -0.83 9.46
N LEU A 137 1.76 -1.78 8.53
CA LEU A 137 0.78 -1.98 7.47
C LEU A 137 -0.62 -2.26 8.03
N THR A 138 -0.73 -3.17 9.00
CA THR A 138 -2.02 -3.54 9.60
C THR A 138 -2.61 -2.41 10.42
N SER A 139 -1.81 -1.76 11.28
CA SER A 139 -2.26 -0.62 12.09
C SER A 139 -2.72 0.54 11.22
N LEU A 140 -1.94 0.87 10.17
CA LEU A 140 -2.30 1.96 9.26
C LEU A 140 -3.58 1.63 8.48
N SER A 141 -3.73 0.39 8.01
CA SER A 141 -4.99 -0.03 7.38
C SER A 141 -6.17 0.13 8.32
N ALA A 142 -6.04 -0.28 9.60
CA ALA A 142 -7.10 -0.21 10.59
C ALA A 142 -7.56 1.24 10.84
N VAL A 143 -6.62 2.20 10.98
CA VAL A 143 -6.98 3.61 11.21
C VAL A 143 -7.46 4.33 9.95
N CYS A 144 -7.06 3.89 8.76
CA CYS A 144 -7.51 4.47 7.49
C CYS A 144 -8.91 3.98 7.06
N ILE A 145 -9.25 2.72 7.31
CA ILE A 145 -10.51 2.10 6.88
C ILE A 145 -11.76 2.90 7.29
N PRO A 146 -11.89 3.46 8.51
CA PRO A 146 -13.05 4.30 8.86
C PRO A 146 -13.25 5.51 7.95
N HIS A 147 -12.19 6.04 7.36
CA HIS A 147 -12.20 7.18 6.46
C HIS A 147 -12.40 6.80 4.98
N MET A 148 -12.55 5.52 4.67
CA MET A 148 -12.73 5.03 3.30
C MET A 148 -14.21 4.87 2.97
N VAL A 149 -14.58 5.27 1.75
CA VAL A 149 -15.95 5.17 1.23
C VAL A 149 -16.03 4.13 0.10
N ARG A 150 -17.24 3.85 -0.36
CA ARG A 150 -17.48 2.97 -1.51
C ARG A 150 -16.64 3.41 -2.72
N GLY A 151 -15.97 2.46 -3.36
CA GLY A 151 -15.07 2.72 -4.50
C GLY A 151 -13.62 3.00 -4.09
N ALA A 152 -13.31 3.09 -2.78
CA ALA A 152 -11.92 3.23 -2.33
C ALA A 152 -11.11 1.93 -2.53
N HIS A 153 -9.79 2.08 -2.60
CA HIS A 153 -8.86 1.00 -2.87
C HIS A 153 -7.72 0.94 -1.84
N ILE A 154 -7.44 -0.26 -1.34
CA ILE A 154 -6.24 -0.58 -0.57
C ILE A 154 -5.30 -1.41 -1.47
N ILE A 155 -4.06 -0.98 -1.61
CA ILE A 155 -3.02 -1.65 -2.38
C ILE A 155 -1.91 -2.05 -1.40
N ASN A 156 -1.82 -3.35 -1.08
CA ASN A 156 -0.82 -3.88 -0.16
C ASN A 156 0.33 -4.54 -0.91
N ILE A 157 1.57 -4.12 -0.64
CA ILE A 157 2.74 -4.65 -1.32
C ILE A 157 3.30 -5.87 -0.54
N ALA A 158 2.99 -7.05 -1.05
CA ALA A 158 3.59 -8.32 -0.63
C ALA A 158 4.90 -8.59 -1.41
N SER A 159 5.08 -9.79 -1.91
CA SER A 159 6.22 -10.25 -2.73
C SER A 159 5.89 -11.63 -3.32
N ILE A 160 6.64 -12.09 -4.32
CA ILE A 160 6.62 -13.52 -4.70
C ILE A 160 7.12 -14.41 -3.54
N ALA A 161 7.95 -13.89 -2.65
CA ALA A 161 8.36 -14.57 -1.42
C ALA A 161 7.20 -14.90 -0.48
N ALA A 162 6.00 -14.31 -0.70
CA ALA A 162 4.80 -14.65 0.04
C ALA A 162 4.20 -16.02 -0.31
N PHE A 163 4.62 -16.61 -1.44
CA PHE A 163 4.04 -17.85 -1.95
C PHE A 163 4.75 -19.11 -1.48
N LEU A 164 5.99 -18.99 -1.02
CA LEU A 164 6.80 -20.13 -0.59
C LEU A 164 7.78 -19.74 0.52
N PRO A 165 8.23 -20.70 1.34
CA PRO A 165 9.36 -20.48 2.24
C PRO A 165 10.62 -20.22 1.41
N VAL A 166 11.43 -19.22 1.84
CA VAL A 166 12.68 -18.88 1.13
C VAL A 166 13.82 -18.92 2.12
N PRO A 167 14.72 -19.93 2.04
CA PRO A 167 15.96 -19.95 2.81
C PRO A 167 16.75 -18.67 2.64
N GLU A 168 17.46 -18.21 3.68
CA GLU A 168 18.21 -16.94 3.74
C GLU A 168 17.37 -15.66 3.67
N MET A 169 16.06 -15.83 3.53
CA MET A 169 15.07 -14.77 3.56
C MET A 169 13.86 -15.16 4.43
N SER A 170 14.04 -16.06 5.39
CA SER A 170 12.97 -16.72 6.15
C SER A 170 12.02 -15.72 6.81
N VAL A 171 12.55 -14.74 7.56
CA VAL A 171 11.75 -13.73 8.25
C VAL A 171 11.04 -12.82 7.23
N TYR A 172 11.76 -12.37 6.20
CA TYR A 172 11.15 -11.54 5.16
C TYR A 172 10.00 -12.28 4.44
N ALA A 173 10.23 -13.53 4.01
CA ALA A 173 9.20 -14.34 3.35
C ALA A 173 7.98 -14.54 4.25
N ALA A 174 8.19 -14.80 5.54
CA ALA A 174 7.12 -14.91 6.53
C ALA A 174 6.32 -13.61 6.65
N THR A 175 6.98 -12.43 6.71
CA THR A 175 6.26 -11.14 6.74
C THR A 175 5.44 -10.92 5.48
N LYS A 176 5.93 -11.32 4.31
CA LYS A 176 5.20 -11.15 3.05
C LYS A 176 4.07 -12.16 2.89
N ALA A 177 4.20 -13.36 3.44
CA ALA A 177 3.09 -14.31 3.57
C ALA A 177 1.99 -13.78 4.50
N TYR A 178 2.35 -13.14 5.63
CA TYR A 178 1.41 -12.41 6.48
C TYR A 178 0.63 -11.37 5.67
N VAL A 179 1.32 -10.48 4.96
CA VAL A 179 0.67 -9.43 4.14
C VAL A 179 -0.30 -10.02 3.14
N LEU A 180 0.09 -11.10 2.45
CA LEU A 180 -0.78 -11.79 1.49
C LEU A 180 -2.05 -12.30 2.17
N ARG A 181 -1.93 -13.04 3.27
CA ARG A 181 -3.07 -13.64 3.97
C ARG A 181 -3.98 -12.59 4.58
N TYR A 182 -3.41 -11.57 5.23
CA TYR A 182 -4.14 -10.42 5.75
C TYR A 182 -4.95 -9.72 4.66
N SER A 183 -4.33 -9.43 3.52
CA SER A 183 -4.99 -8.73 2.41
C SER A 183 -6.15 -9.53 1.81
N LEU A 184 -6.01 -10.86 1.71
CA LEU A 184 -7.08 -11.73 1.21
C LEU A 184 -8.29 -11.75 2.13
N ALA A 185 -8.06 -11.81 3.46
CA ALA A 185 -9.12 -11.74 4.47
C ALA A 185 -9.79 -10.35 4.45
N LEU A 186 -8.99 -9.29 4.56
CA LEU A 186 -9.45 -7.90 4.56
C LEU A 186 -10.31 -7.57 3.35
N ARG A 187 -9.98 -8.10 2.17
CA ARG A 187 -10.80 -7.94 0.97
C ARG A 187 -12.22 -8.47 1.16
N ARG A 188 -12.38 -9.59 1.84
CA ARG A 188 -13.71 -10.18 2.10
C ARG A 188 -14.48 -9.37 3.14
N GLU A 189 -13.80 -8.90 4.17
CA GLU A 189 -14.39 -8.05 5.21
C GLU A 189 -14.90 -6.72 4.67
N LEU A 190 -14.18 -6.12 3.73
CA LEU A 190 -14.49 -4.80 3.17
C LEU A 190 -15.39 -4.83 1.93
N ALA A 191 -15.63 -6.00 1.35
CA ALA A 191 -16.48 -6.17 0.17
C ALA A 191 -17.91 -5.60 0.35
N PRO A 192 -18.61 -5.79 1.49
CA PRO A 192 -19.93 -5.20 1.71
C PRO A 192 -19.93 -3.66 1.68
N ARG A 193 -18.81 -3.04 2.08
CA ARG A 193 -18.61 -1.58 2.02
C ARG A 193 -18.24 -1.09 0.62
N GLY A 194 -17.99 -1.99 -0.34
CA GLY A 194 -17.53 -1.66 -1.68
C GLY A 194 -16.10 -1.12 -1.74
N ILE A 195 -15.26 -1.47 -0.77
CA ILE A 195 -13.83 -1.13 -0.73
C ILE A 195 -13.05 -2.31 -1.32
N CYS A 196 -12.19 -2.03 -2.29
CA CYS A 196 -11.39 -3.04 -2.96
C CYS A 196 -10.00 -3.17 -2.31
N VAL A 197 -9.53 -4.40 -2.10
CA VAL A 197 -8.16 -4.68 -1.66
C VAL A 197 -7.44 -5.46 -2.74
N THR A 198 -6.29 -4.95 -3.20
CA THR A 198 -5.41 -5.62 -4.17
C THR A 198 -4.06 -5.90 -3.52
N THR A 199 -3.62 -7.15 -3.59
CA THR A 199 -2.29 -7.56 -3.12
C THR A 199 -1.33 -7.60 -4.30
N VAL A 200 -0.28 -6.79 -4.25
CA VAL A 200 0.76 -6.76 -5.27
C VAL A 200 1.90 -7.68 -4.84
N CYS A 201 2.23 -8.65 -5.68
CA CYS A 201 3.30 -9.62 -5.42
C CYS A 201 4.40 -9.44 -6.48
N PRO A 202 5.29 -8.44 -6.32
CA PRO A 202 6.38 -8.22 -7.24
C PRO A 202 7.44 -9.33 -7.12
N GLY A 203 8.14 -9.60 -8.23
CA GLY A 203 9.43 -10.26 -8.24
C GLY A 203 10.55 -9.29 -7.88
N TRP A 204 11.74 -9.59 -8.37
CA TRP A 204 12.90 -8.73 -8.20
C TRP A 204 12.74 -7.42 -8.98
N MET A 205 13.12 -6.32 -8.35
CA MET A 205 13.07 -4.99 -8.95
C MET A 205 14.43 -4.31 -8.87
N ASN A 206 14.78 -3.58 -9.92
CA ASN A 206 15.98 -2.73 -9.92
C ASN A 206 15.76 -1.51 -9.03
N THR A 207 16.10 -1.64 -7.76
CA THR A 207 15.98 -0.62 -6.71
C THR A 207 17.05 -0.82 -5.65
N ASP A 208 17.23 0.15 -4.75
CA ASP A 208 18.12 0.03 -3.59
C ASP A 208 17.66 -1.01 -2.56
N PHE A 209 16.57 -1.73 -2.81
CA PHE A 209 16.02 -2.71 -1.87
C PHE A 209 16.99 -3.89 -1.68
N ILE A 210 17.55 -4.44 -2.78
CA ILE A 210 18.48 -5.57 -2.73
C ILE A 210 19.78 -5.16 -2.03
N PRO A 211 20.48 -4.08 -2.43
CA PRO A 211 21.67 -3.62 -1.72
C PRO A 211 21.42 -3.36 -0.23
N SER A 212 20.28 -2.72 0.10
CA SER A 212 19.93 -2.43 1.50
C SER A 212 19.67 -3.71 2.32
N ALA A 213 19.05 -4.72 1.71
CA ALA A 213 18.75 -5.99 2.37
C ALA A 213 20.01 -6.84 2.58
N SER A 214 21.00 -6.70 1.71
CA SER A 214 22.28 -7.44 1.71
C SER A 214 23.37 -6.78 2.55
N ALA A 215 23.21 -5.53 2.95
CA ALA A 215 24.26 -4.76 3.62
C ALA A 215 24.76 -5.44 4.91
N GLY A 216 26.06 -5.72 4.98
CA GLY A 216 26.70 -6.37 6.12
C GLY A 216 26.40 -7.87 6.28
N LYS A 217 25.89 -8.54 5.23
CA LYS A 217 25.55 -9.96 5.24
C LYS A 217 26.43 -10.77 4.28
N THR A 218 26.75 -12.00 4.66
CA THR A 218 27.61 -12.91 3.89
C THR A 218 26.81 -13.93 3.07
N HIS A 219 25.74 -14.48 3.64
CA HIS A 219 24.85 -15.43 2.95
C HIS A 219 23.65 -14.67 2.37
N ILE A 220 23.78 -14.26 1.13
CA ILE A 220 22.77 -13.45 0.43
C ILE A 220 22.42 -14.10 -0.91
N PRO A 221 21.19 -13.91 -1.41
CA PRO A 221 20.87 -14.31 -2.77
C PRO A 221 21.76 -13.62 -3.78
N THR A 222 22.30 -14.40 -4.73
CA THR A 222 23.23 -13.92 -5.77
C THR A 222 22.59 -13.91 -7.16
N ARG A 223 21.57 -14.72 -7.39
CA ARG A 223 20.87 -14.79 -8.68
C ARG A 223 19.45 -14.24 -8.59
N PHE A 224 19.19 -13.23 -9.38
CA PHE A 224 17.93 -12.51 -9.43
C PHE A 224 17.28 -12.70 -10.80
N VAL A 225 16.34 -13.64 -10.90
CA VAL A 225 15.67 -13.95 -12.17
C VAL A 225 14.47 -13.05 -12.40
N GLY A 226 14.35 -12.50 -13.62
CA GLY A 226 13.18 -11.73 -14.02
C GLY A 226 13.12 -10.34 -13.37
N ILE A 227 14.27 -9.67 -13.23
CA ILE A 227 14.32 -8.30 -12.73
C ILE A 227 13.46 -7.38 -13.61
N THR A 228 12.67 -6.54 -12.97
CA THR A 228 11.80 -5.56 -13.63
C THR A 228 11.99 -4.17 -13.03
N THR A 229 11.32 -3.16 -13.59
CA THR A 229 11.37 -1.80 -13.06
C THR A 229 10.17 -1.51 -12.14
N PRO A 230 10.33 -0.61 -11.15
CA PRO A 230 9.24 -0.19 -10.29
C PRO A 230 8.04 0.36 -11.06
N GLU A 231 8.27 1.10 -12.14
CA GLU A 231 7.24 1.72 -12.97
C GLU A 231 6.36 0.66 -13.64
N ARG A 232 6.97 -0.42 -14.17
CA ARG A 232 6.22 -1.54 -14.77
C ARG A 232 5.37 -2.27 -13.74
N VAL A 233 5.89 -2.44 -12.53
CA VAL A 233 5.14 -3.05 -11.41
C VAL A 233 3.99 -2.14 -11.00
N ALA A 234 4.23 -0.83 -10.80
CA ALA A 234 3.20 0.14 -10.43
C ALA A 234 2.09 0.22 -11.49
N ALA A 235 2.45 0.33 -12.76
CA ALA A 235 1.48 0.40 -13.86
C ALA A 235 0.62 -0.89 -13.98
N LYS A 236 1.24 -2.07 -13.78
CA LYS A 236 0.51 -3.34 -13.75
C LYS A 236 -0.41 -3.44 -12.54
N ALA A 237 0.09 -3.09 -11.36
CA ALA A 237 -0.67 -3.10 -10.11
C ALA A 237 -1.86 -2.15 -10.19
N TRP A 238 -1.66 -0.94 -10.72
CA TRP A 238 -2.72 0.04 -10.95
C TRP A 238 -3.83 -0.51 -11.83
N ARG A 239 -3.47 -1.03 -13.01
CA ARG A 239 -4.43 -1.64 -13.94
C ARG A 239 -5.22 -2.76 -13.26
N ASP A 240 -4.54 -3.66 -12.54
CA ASP A 240 -5.20 -4.76 -11.84
C ASP A 240 -6.12 -4.25 -10.72
N THR A 241 -5.73 -3.20 -10.00
CA THR A 241 -6.54 -2.54 -8.98
C THR A 241 -7.82 -1.96 -9.57
N GLN A 242 -7.71 -1.21 -10.67
CA GLN A 242 -8.88 -0.63 -11.37
C GLN A 242 -9.85 -1.69 -11.88
N HIS A 243 -9.36 -2.89 -12.22
CA HIS A 243 -10.20 -4.04 -12.60
C HIS A 243 -10.61 -4.91 -11.40
N GLY A 244 -10.42 -4.43 -10.17
CA GLY A 244 -10.82 -5.12 -8.95
C GLY A 244 -10.14 -6.48 -8.74
N LYS A 245 -8.93 -6.72 -9.28
CA LYS A 245 -8.22 -7.98 -9.09
C LYS A 245 -7.70 -8.14 -7.67
N THR A 246 -7.79 -9.36 -7.16
CA THR A 246 -7.30 -9.71 -5.81
C THR A 246 -5.78 -9.72 -5.74
N LEU A 247 -5.13 -10.27 -6.78
CA LEU A 247 -3.67 -10.38 -6.88
C LEU A 247 -3.17 -9.67 -8.14
N SER A 248 -2.09 -8.94 -7.99
CA SER A 248 -1.32 -8.36 -9.09
C SER A 248 0.09 -8.93 -9.09
N ILE A 249 0.42 -9.71 -10.11
CA ILE A 249 1.72 -10.37 -10.28
C ILE A 249 2.31 -9.89 -11.62
N CYS A 250 3.43 -9.18 -11.55
CA CYS A 250 4.10 -8.62 -12.71
C CYS A 250 5.21 -9.55 -13.20
N GLY A 251 5.16 -9.93 -14.48
CA GLY A 251 6.16 -10.77 -15.13
C GLY A 251 5.75 -12.25 -15.22
N THR A 252 6.42 -12.98 -16.12
CA THR A 252 6.16 -14.41 -16.37
C THR A 252 6.74 -15.28 -15.25
N PHE A 253 7.99 -15.03 -14.87
CA PHE A 253 8.65 -15.78 -13.79
C PHE A 253 7.89 -15.69 -12.45
N PRO A 254 7.49 -14.51 -11.93
CA PRO A 254 6.66 -14.43 -10.74
C PRO A 254 5.35 -15.20 -10.82
N ARG A 255 4.70 -15.24 -12.00
CA ARG A 255 3.49 -16.04 -12.21
C ARG A 255 3.77 -17.54 -12.16
N LEU A 256 4.88 -17.96 -12.77
CA LEU A 256 5.31 -19.37 -12.71
C LEU A 256 5.55 -19.79 -11.27
N VAL A 257 6.27 -18.98 -10.48
CA VAL A 257 6.50 -19.23 -9.04
C VAL A 257 5.17 -19.36 -8.29
N HIS A 258 4.22 -18.47 -8.56
CA HIS A 258 2.89 -18.53 -7.92
C HIS A 258 2.15 -19.84 -8.26
N TRP A 259 2.16 -20.29 -9.52
CA TRP A 259 1.52 -21.55 -9.90
C TRP A 259 2.27 -22.76 -9.34
N ALA A 260 3.60 -22.76 -9.42
CA ALA A 260 4.43 -23.83 -8.86
C ALA A 260 4.20 -24.00 -7.35
N SER A 261 4.09 -22.89 -6.59
CA SER A 261 3.83 -22.93 -5.15
C SER A 261 2.48 -23.52 -4.75
N ARG A 262 1.54 -23.62 -5.70
CA ARG A 262 0.23 -24.24 -5.50
C ARG A 262 0.18 -25.71 -5.83
N LEU A 263 1.05 -26.16 -6.72
CA LEU A 263 1.03 -27.50 -7.30
C LEU A 263 2.13 -28.40 -6.73
N LEU A 264 3.26 -27.80 -6.35
CA LEU A 264 4.44 -28.57 -5.92
C LEU A 264 4.64 -28.49 -4.40
N PRO A 265 5.18 -29.55 -3.78
CA PRO A 265 5.60 -29.49 -2.38
C PRO A 265 6.62 -28.39 -2.15
N HIS A 266 6.49 -27.66 -1.05
CA HIS A 266 7.42 -26.57 -0.73
C HIS A 266 8.88 -27.04 -0.60
N SER A 267 9.11 -28.29 -0.16
CA SER A 267 10.46 -28.89 -0.10
C SER A 267 11.17 -28.86 -1.46
N TRP A 268 10.45 -29.17 -2.53
CA TRP A 268 11.03 -29.16 -3.90
C TRP A 268 11.36 -27.74 -4.36
N LEU A 269 10.49 -26.80 -4.04
CA LEU A 269 10.70 -25.38 -4.38
C LEU A 269 11.89 -24.78 -3.60
N MET A 270 12.04 -25.15 -2.32
CA MET A 270 13.19 -24.75 -1.51
C MET A 270 14.51 -25.38 -2.02
N THR A 271 14.49 -26.66 -2.42
CA THR A 271 15.64 -27.32 -3.03
C THR A 271 16.03 -26.65 -4.33
N PHE A 272 15.04 -26.33 -5.19
CA PHE A 272 15.28 -25.59 -6.43
C PHE A 272 15.84 -24.18 -6.14
N TRP A 273 15.30 -23.46 -5.17
CA TRP A 273 15.82 -22.17 -4.74
C TRP A 273 17.29 -22.27 -4.33
N ARG A 274 17.64 -23.19 -3.43
CA ARG A 274 19.03 -23.41 -2.99
C ARG A 274 19.96 -23.77 -4.14
N TRP A 275 19.51 -24.60 -5.06
CA TRP A 275 20.26 -24.95 -6.26
C TRP A 275 20.52 -23.75 -7.17
N GLN A 276 19.56 -22.82 -7.26
CA GLN A 276 19.76 -21.56 -7.99
C GLN A 276 20.72 -20.59 -7.32
N GLN A 277 20.95 -20.73 -6.03
CA GLN A 277 21.78 -19.84 -5.22
C GLN A 277 23.07 -20.59 -4.81
N PRO A 278 24.05 -20.75 -5.73
CA PRO A 278 25.28 -21.41 -5.37
C PRO A 278 25.98 -20.56 -4.31
N HIS A 279 26.20 -21.15 -3.17
CA HIS A 279 27.09 -20.65 -2.14
C HIS A 279 28.45 -21.28 -2.38
N GLU A 280 29.47 -20.48 -2.51
CA GLU A 280 30.85 -20.93 -2.44
C GLU A 280 31.19 -21.36 -1.00
#